data_ea151db0cd18be78c3304ce7673db738
#
_entry.id   ea151db0cd18be78c3304ce7673db738
#
_cell.length_a   1.000
_cell.length_b   1.000
_cell.length_c   1.000
_cell.angle_alpha   90.00
_cell.angle_beta   90.00
_cell.angle_gamma   90.00
#
_symmetry.space_group_name_H-M   'P 1'
#
loop_
_entity.id
_entity.type
_entity.pdbx_description
1 polymer ?
#
loop_
_entity_poly.entity_id
_entity_poly.type
_entity_poly.pdbx_seq_one_letter_code
_entity_poly.pdbx_strand_id
1 'polypeptide(L)'
;MGINRMWWLMKLFPYPTPRPLELWSPPLEDSGTKERRGPWTSDSLVVCEVDPELKEKLRKFRFRKETDNAAIVMKVDKDRQMVVLEEEFQNISPEELKMELPERQPRFVVYSYKYVHADGRVSYPLCFIFSSPVGCKPEQQMMYAGSKNRLVQTAELTKVFEIRTTDDLTEAWLKEKLSFFR
;
A
#
# COMPACT_ATOMS: atom_id res chain seq x y z
N MET A 1 -37.83 -18.39 48.52
CA MET A 1 -38.45 -19.31 47.53
C MET A 1 -37.93 -19.14 46.10
N GLY A 2 -37.15 -18.12 45.81
CA GLY A 2 -36.53 -17.94 44.48
C GLY A 2 -35.28 -18.77 44.20
N ILE A 3 -34.57 -19.25 45.21
CA ILE A 3 -33.27 -19.92 45.07
C ILE A 3 -33.42 -21.36 44.56
N ASN A 4 -34.54 -22.01 44.86
CA ASN A 4 -34.77 -23.40 44.44
C ASN A 4 -35.12 -23.57 42.96
N ARG A 5 -35.60 -22.52 42.29
CA ARG A 5 -35.92 -22.59 40.85
C ARG A 5 -34.67 -22.53 39.96
N MET A 6 -33.63 -21.84 40.38
CA MET A 6 -32.36 -21.79 39.63
C MET A 6 -31.61 -23.11 39.68
N TRP A 7 -31.69 -23.86 40.79
CA TRP A 7 -31.09 -25.17 40.91
C TRP A 7 -31.72 -26.20 39.98
N TRP A 8 -33.05 -26.10 39.77
CA TRP A 8 -33.74 -26.95 38.84
C TRP A 8 -33.36 -26.70 37.38
N LEU A 9 -33.20 -25.45 37.02
CA LEU A 9 -32.76 -25.06 35.68
C LEU A 9 -31.32 -25.55 35.37
N MET A 10 -30.44 -25.56 36.36
CA MET A 10 -29.09 -26.10 36.18
C MET A 10 -29.06 -27.65 36.06
N LYS A 11 -30.05 -28.34 36.62
CA LYS A 11 -30.21 -29.79 36.48
C LYS A 11 -30.86 -30.20 35.14
N LEU A 12 -31.69 -29.35 34.58
CA LEU A 12 -32.42 -29.63 33.34
C LEU A 12 -31.62 -29.38 32.08
N PHE A 13 -30.56 -28.62 32.19
CA PHE A 13 -29.61 -28.38 31.09
C PHE A 13 -28.19 -28.77 31.56
N PRO A 14 -27.86 -30.09 31.59
CA PRO A 14 -26.47 -30.44 31.70
C PRO A 14 -25.79 -29.84 30.48
N TYR A 15 -25.01 -28.80 30.69
CA TYR A 15 -24.09 -28.35 29.64
C TYR A 15 -23.30 -29.57 29.20
N PRO A 16 -23.27 -29.91 27.92
CA PRO A 16 -22.33 -30.91 27.46
C PRO A 16 -20.98 -30.42 27.91
N THR A 17 -20.37 -31.16 28.78
CA THR A 17 -18.98 -30.92 29.17
C THR A 17 -18.20 -30.74 27.88
N PRO A 18 -17.48 -29.64 27.71
CA PRO A 18 -16.66 -29.49 26.53
C PRO A 18 -15.77 -30.72 26.45
N ARG A 19 -15.88 -31.46 25.39
CA ARG A 19 -14.98 -32.61 25.15
C ARG A 19 -13.56 -32.11 25.33
N PRO A 20 -12.75 -32.80 26.12
CA PRO A 20 -11.37 -32.37 26.25
C PRO A 20 -10.77 -32.26 24.85
N LEU A 21 -10.12 -31.15 24.60
CA LEU A 21 -9.43 -30.86 23.36
C LEU A 21 -8.43 -31.96 22.95
N GLU A 22 -8.09 -32.83 23.88
CA GLU A 22 -7.20 -33.97 23.68
C GLU A 22 -7.72 -35.09 22.75
N LEU A 23 -9.05 -35.12 22.51
CA LEU A 23 -9.64 -36.10 21.62
C LEU A 23 -9.69 -35.66 20.15
N TRP A 24 -9.33 -34.41 19.89
CA TRP A 24 -9.17 -33.92 18.54
C TRP A 24 -7.69 -33.91 18.16
N SER A 25 -7.17 -35.07 17.84
CA SER A 25 -5.93 -35.17 17.09
C SER A 25 -6.28 -34.96 15.63
N PRO A 26 -5.69 -33.95 14.96
CA PRO A 26 -5.82 -33.89 13.52
C PRO A 26 -5.28 -35.21 12.94
N PRO A 27 -5.93 -35.76 11.93
CA PRO A 27 -5.40 -36.93 11.25
C PRO A 27 -3.95 -36.63 10.87
N LEU A 28 -3.05 -37.55 11.23
CA LEU A 28 -1.65 -37.49 10.80
C LEU A 28 -1.67 -37.31 9.29
N GLU A 29 -1.30 -36.15 8.83
CA GLU A 29 -1.17 -35.90 7.41
C GLU A 29 -0.16 -36.86 6.85
N ASP A 30 -0.67 -37.66 5.95
CA ASP A 30 0.18 -38.50 5.13
C ASP A 30 1.13 -37.59 4.37
N SER A 31 2.42 -37.80 4.58
CA SER A 31 3.52 -36.93 4.10
C SER A 31 3.68 -36.96 2.56
N GLY A 32 2.60 -37.15 1.83
CA GLY A 32 2.60 -37.23 0.37
C GLY A 32 1.60 -36.34 -0.36
N THR A 33 0.73 -35.64 0.34
CA THR A 33 -0.18 -34.72 -0.33
C THR A 33 0.48 -33.37 -0.52
N LYS A 34 0.81 -33.08 -1.76
CA LYS A 34 1.06 -31.68 -2.18
C LYS A 34 -0.03 -30.81 -1.58
N GLU A 35 0.33 -29.95 -0.62
CA GLU A 35 -0.53 -28.87 -0.18
C GLU A 35 -1.09 -28.15 -1.41
N ARG A 36 -2.36 -28.33 -1.63
CA ARG A 36 -3.08 -27.45 -2.54
C ARG A 36 -3.17 -26.11 -1.83
N ARG A 37 -2.15 -25.29 -2.01
CA ARG A 37 -2.18 -23.93 -1.58
C ARG A 37 -3.40 -23.28 -2.21
N GLY A 38 -4.36 -22.91 -1.38
CA GLY A 38 -5.53 -22.20 -1.84
C GLY A 38 -5.14 -20.91 -2.56
N PRO A 39 -5.98 -20.37 -3.45
CA PRO A 39 -5.67 -19.15 -4.21
C PRO A 39 -5.43 -17.91 -3.35
N TRP A 40 -5.54 -18.01 -2.04
CA TRP A 40 -5.48 -16.90 -1.07
C TRP A 40 -4.30 -17.00 -0.08
N THR A 41 -3.31 -17.85 -0.34
CA THR A 41 -2.10 -17.88 0.49
C THR A 41 -1.22 -16.66 0.19
N SER A 42 -0.51 -16.20 1.20
CA SER A 42 0.42 -15.07 1.09
C SER A 42 1.46 -15.20 -0.02
N ASP A 43 1.72 -16.41 -0.49
CA ASP A 43 2.60 -16.69 -1.62
C ASP A 43 2.01 -16.32 -2.99
N SER A 44 0.70 -16.04 -3.06
CA SER A 44 0.04 -15.57 -4.28
C SER A 44 0.19 -14.06 -4.53
N LEU A 45 0.70 -13.31 -3.55
CA LEU A 45 1.02 -11.89 -3.71
C LEU A 45 2.33 -11.75 -4.47
N VAL A 46 2.21 -11.34 -5.74
CA VAL A 46 3.38 -11.02 -6.55
C VAL A 46 4.01 -9.73 -6.03
N VAL A 47 5.17 -9.84 -5.43
CA VAL A 47 5.99 -8.70 -5.02
C VAL A 47 7.03 -8.46 -6.11
N CYS A 48 6.88 -7.33 -6.81
CA CYS A 48 7.82 -6.95 -7.85
C CYS A 48 9.09 -6.33 -7.25
N GLU A 49 10.21 -6.65 -7.87
CA GLU A 49 11.50 -6.03 -7.54
C GLU A 49 11.54 -4.60 -8.10
N VAL A 50 12.41 -3.79 -7.54
CA VAL A 50 12.67 -2.44 -8.05
C VAL A 50 13.85 -2.49 -8.99
N ASP A 51 13.68 -1.92 -10.19
CA ASP A 51 14.76 -1.83 -11.18
C ASP A 51 15.99 -1.10 -10.58
N PRO A 52 17.20 -1.65 -10.74
CA PRO A 52 18.44 -1.00 -10.26
C PRO A 52 18.65 0.42 -10.80
N GLU A 53 18.31 0.67 -12.05
CA GLU A 53 18.36 2.03 -12.63
C GLU A 53 17.38 2.98 -11.95
N LEU A 54 16.19 2.48 -11.62
CA LEU A 54 15.20 3.25 -10.89
C LEU A 54 15.68 3.56 -9.46
N LYS A 55 16.33 2.62 -8.78
CA LYS A 55 16.93 2.85 -7.44
C LYS A 55 17.93 4.00 -7.47
N GLU A 56 18.81 4.00 -8.46
CA GLU A 56 19.78 5.06 -8.68
C GLU A 56 19.10 6.42 -8.94
N LYS A 57 18.09 6.44 -9.77
CA LYS A 57 17.32 7.66 -10.07
C LYS A 57 16.60 8.20 -8.85
N LEU A 58 15.94 7.34 -8.06
CA LEU A 58 15.27 7.73 -6.81
C LEU A 58 16.26 8.29 -5.81
N ARG A 59 17.44 7.70 -5.71
CA ARG A 59 18.52 8.20 -4.86
C ARG A 59 18.97 9.60 -5.30
N LYS A 60 19.27 9.77 -6.60
CA LYS A 60 19.65 11.08 -7.18
C LYS A 60 18.54 12.10 -6.98
N PHE A 61 17.28 11.72 -7.15
CA PHE A 61 16.13 12.56 -6.93
C PHE A 61 16.01 13.03 -5.49
N ARG A 62 16.28 12.17 -4.53
CA ARG A 62 16.27 12.50 -3.10
C ARG A 62 17.34 13.52 -2.71
N PHE A 63 18.52 13.44 -3.31
CA PHE A 63 19.68 14.29 -2.99
C PHE A 63 19.88 15.44 -3.97
N ARG A 64 18.96 15.65 -4.91
CA ARG A 64 19.06 16.77 -5.83
C ARG A 64 18.91 18.10 -5.09
N LYS A 65 19.51 19.16 -5.66
CA LYS A 65 19.25 20.53 -5.23
C LYS A 65 17.87 20.95 -5.73
N GLU A 66 16.93 21.05 -4.82
CA GLU A 66 15.56 21.33 -5.15
C GLU A 66 15.33 22.83 -5.26
N THR A 67 14.79 23.26 -6.38
CA THR A 67 14.34 24.63 -6.62
C THR A 67 12.87 24.67 -6.99
N ASP A 68 12.37 23.60 -7.60
CA ASP A 68 11.04 23.49 -8.15
C ASP A 68 10.37 22.15 -7.80
N ASN A 69 9.06 22.10 -8.01
CA ASN A 69 8.33 20.85 -7.91
C ASN A 69 8.82 19.86 -8.95
N ALA A 70 8.89 18.59 -8.60
CA ALA A 70 9.22 17.56 -9.55
C ALA A 70 8.57 16.24 -9.18
N ALA A 71 8.37 15.40 -10.17
CA ALA A 71 7.74 14.10 -9.98
C ALA A 71 8.46 13.01 -10.78
N ILE A 72 8.49 11.82 -10.21
CA ILE A 72 8.86 10.59 -10.89
C ILE A 72 7.64 9.69 -10.91
N VAL A 73 7.18 9.31 -12.09
CA VAL A 73 6.10 8.36 -12.29
C VAL A 73 6.69 6.99 -12.62
N MET A 74 6.20 5.99 -11.90
CA MET A 74 6.68 4.63 -12.01
C MET A 74 5.53 3.68 -12.27
N LYS A 75 5.81 2.62 -12.99
CA LYS A 75 4.85 1.55 -13.27
C LYS A 75 5.44 0.19 -12.95
N VAL A 76 4.57 -0.81 -12.83
CA VAL A 76 4.98 -2.20 -12.75
C VAL A 76 4.98 -2.79 -14.15
N ASP A 77 6.14 -3.28 -14.56
CA ASP A 77 6.28 -4.12 -15.75
C ASP A 77 5.87 -5.55 -15.37
N LYS A 78 4.76 -5.99 -15.90
CA LYS A 78 4.18 -7.30 -15.61
C LYS A 78 5.06 -8.45 -16.11
N ASP A 79 5.67 -8.28 -17.28
CA ASP A 79 6.47 -9.32 -17.91
C ASP A 79 7.80 -9.54 -17.20
N ARG A 80 8.42 -8.46 -16.75
CA ARG A 80 9.67 -8.49 -15.97
C ARG A 80 9.45 -8.61 -14.47
N GLN A 81 8.23 -8.43 -14.00
CA GLN A 81 7.88 -8.34 -12.57
C GLN A 81 8.76 -7.33 -11.82
N MET A 82 8.95 -6.19 -12.41
CA MET A 82 9.77 -5.10 -11.88
C MET A 82 9.04 -3.77 -11.88
N VAL A 83 9.32 -2.96 -10.86
CA VAL A 83 8.93 -1.56 -10.86
C VAL A 83 9.93 -0.79 -11.68
N VAL A 84 9.47 -0.14 -12.73
CA VAL A 84 10.31 0.60 -13.69
C VAL A 84 9.88 2.06 -13.76
N LEU A 85 10.83 2.91 -14.19
CA LEU A 85 10.52 4.30 -14.48
C LEU A 85 9.60 4.38 -15.70
N GLU A 86 8.54 5.16 -15.59
CA GLU A 86 7.72 5.53 -16.74
C GLU A 86 8.10 6.90 -17.27
N GLU A 87 8.07 7.91 -16.42
CA GLU A 87 8.37 9.29 -16.79
C GLU A 87 8.91 10.11 -15.63
N GLU A 88 9.65 11.14 -15.95
CA GLU A 88 10.18 12.10 -14.98
C GLU A 88 9.79 13.51 -15.39
N PHE A 89 9.18 14.24 -14.48
CA PHE A 89 8.71 15.60 -14.68
C PHE A 89 9.50 16.60 -13.85
N GLN A 90 9.84 17.70 -14.47
CA GLN A 90 10.46 18.85 -13.81
C GLN A 90 9.49 20.01 -13.84
N ASN A 91 9.42 20.76 -12.73
CA ASN A 91 8.55 21.94 -12.57
C ASN A 91 7.07 21.66 -12.92
N ILE A 92 6.54 20.55 -12.38
CA ILE A 92 5.15 20.16 -12.59
C ILE A 92 4.29 20.49 -11.38
N SER A 93 3.11 21.06 -11.62
CA SER A 93 2.11 21.28 -10.56
C SER A 93 1.33 19.98 -10.26
N PRO A 94 0.69 19.88 -9.07
CA PRO A 94 -0.16 18.73 -8.76
C PRO A 94 -1.30 18.56 -9.77
N GLU A 95 -1.86 19.63 -10.27
CA GLU A 95 -2.95 19.64 -11.25
C GLU A 95 -2.48 19.13 -12.62
N GLU A 96 -1.29 19.49 -13.05
CA GLU A 96 -0.68 18.97 -14.26
C GLU A 96 -0.32 17.48 -14.11
N LEU A 97 0.27 17.11 -12.99
CA LEU A 97 0.59 15.72 -12.67
C LEU A 97 -0.64 14.81 -12.70
N LYS A 98 -1.76 15.31 -12.21
CA LYS A 98 -3.05 14.61 -12.27
C LYS A 98 -3.44 14.25 -13.71
N MET A 99 -3.19 15.14 -14.66
CA MET A 99 -3.52 14.91 -16.08
C MET A 99 -2.62 13.87 -16.74
N GLU A 100 -1.41 13.72 -16.25
CA GLU A 100 -0.45 12.72 -16.73
C GLU A 100 -0.71 11.30 -16.19
N LEU A 101 -1.49 11.19 -15.12
CA LEU A 101 -1.81 9.90 -14.53
C LEU A 101 -2.98 9.22 -15.26
N PRO A 102 -2.87 7.92 -15.59
CA PRO A 102 -3.98 7.19 -16.23
C PRO A 102 -5.14 6.99 -15.25
N GLU A 103 -6.36 7.16 -15.76
CA GLU A 103 -7.59 7.03 -14.97
C GLU A 103 -7.97 5.59 -14.60
N ARG A 104 -7.42 4.61 -15.30
CA ARG A 104 -7.82 3.19 -15.17
C ARG A 104 -6.67 2.25 -14.88
N GLN A 105 -5.51 2.78 -14.60
CA GLN A 105 -4.32 1.99 -14.27
C GLN A 105 -3.66 2.54 -13.03
N PRO A 106 -3.18 1.66 -12.14
CA PRO A 106 -2.43 2.13 -10.98
C PRO A 106 -1.05 2.64 -11.39
N ARG A 107 -0.53 3.58 -10.61
CA ARG A 107 0.83 4.14 -10.76
C ARG A 107 1.42 4.46 -9.39
N PHE A 108 2.73 4.44 -9.32
CA PHE A 108 3.48 4.99 -8.20
C PHE A 108 4.07 6.34 -8.60
N VAL A 109 3.98 7.29 -7.71
CA VAL A 109 4.54 8.63 -7.92
C VAL A 109 5.39 9.02 -6.73
N VAL A 110 6.58 9.52 -6.98
CA VAL A 110 7.38 10.23 -5.99
C VAL A 110 7.37 11.70 -6.38
N TYR A 111 6.78 12.53 -5.54
CA TYR A 111 6.59 13.94 -5.79
C TYR A 111 7.36 14.78 -4.79
N SER A 112 8.21 15.66 -5.28
CA SER A 112 8.90 16.68 -4.50
C SER A 112 8.12 17.97 -4.61
N TYR A 113 7.49 18.38 -3.51
CA TYR A 113 6.64 19.55 -3.47
C TYR A 113 7.32 20.72 -2.76
N LYS A 114 7.32 21.88 -3.39
CA LYS A 114 7.80 23.12 -2.78
C LYS A 114 6.78 23.64 -1.78
N TYR A 115 7.00 23.33 -0.51
CA TYR A 115 6.13 23.73 0.57
C TYR A 115 6.64 25.02 1.23
N VAL A 116 5.82 26.07 1.19
CA VAL A 116 6.09 27.33 1.88
C VAL A 116 5.38 27.31 3.23
N HIS A 117 6.15 27.36 4.30
CA HIS A 117 5.62 27.40 5.65
C HIS A 117 5.10 28.82 6.00
N ALA A 118 4.23 28.90 7.03
CA ALA A 118 3.68 30.17 7.49
C ALA A 118 4.73 31.19 7.95
N ASP A 119 5.90 30.73 8.37
CA ASP A 119 7.05 31.54 8.79
C ASP A 119 7.96 31.97 7.62
N GLY A 120 7.58 31.64 6.38
CA GLY A 120 8.32 31.96 5.15
C GLY A 120 9.42 30.97 4.80
N ARG A 121 9.68 29.95 5.61
CA ARG A 121 10.62 28.87 5.26
C ARG A 121 10.09 28.06 4.09
N VAL A 122 10.99 27.62 3.23
CA VAL A 122 10.68 26.72 2.11
C VAL A 122 11.28 25.35 2.39
N SER A 123 10.48 24.32 2.25
CA SER A 123 10.93 22.93 2.32
C SER A 123 10.44 22.14 1.11
N TYR A 124 11.11 21.05 0.83
CA TYR A 124 10.78 20.18 -0.30
C TYR A 124 10.51 18.74 0.18
N PRO A 125 9.37 18.52 0.82
CA PRO A 125 9.03 17.16 1.26
C PRO A 125 8.85 16.23 0.07
N LEU A 126 9.43 15.03 0.18
CA LEU A 126 9.21 13.95 -0.76
C LEU A 126 7.98 13.16 -0.35
N CYS A 127 7.00 13.13 -1.23
CA CYS A 127 5.75 12.42 -1.03
C CYS A 127 5.69 11.21 -1.97
N PHE A 128 5.40 10.06 -1.40
CA PHE A 128 5.06 8.88 -2.19
C PHE A 128 3.55 8.81 -2.34
N ILE A 129 3.06 8.79 -3.56
CA ILE A 129 1.64 8.75 -3.89
C ILE A 129 1.36 7.46 -4.64
N PHE A 130 0.55 6.60 -4.06
CA PHE A 130 0.03 5.43 -4.75
C PHE A 130 -1.32 5.78 -5.38
N SER A 131 -1.33 5.91 -6.69
CA SER A 131 -2.55 6.10 -7.47
C SER A 131 -3.15 4.74 -7.80
N SER A 132 -4.29 4.43 -7.20
CA SER A 132 -5.04 3.19 -7.42
C SER A 132 -6.49 3.52 -7.79
N PRO A 133 -6.74 3.94 -9.05
CA PRO A 133 -8.08 4.30 -9.50
C PRO A 133 -9.07 3.15 -9.39
N VAL A 134 -10.33 3.48 -9.11
CA VAL A 134 -11.41 2.48 -8.91
C VAL A 134 -11.64 1.62 -10.16
N GLY A 135 -11.33 2.12 -11.35
CA GLY A 135 -11.49 1.39 -12.61
C GLY A 135 -10.36 0.42 -12.97
N CYS A 136 -9.38 0.21 -12.08
CA CYS A 136 -8.26 -0.70 -12.33
C CYS A 136 -8.69 -2.17 -12.28
N LYS A 137 -8.00 -3.00 -13.06
CA LYS A 137 -8.15 -4.46 -12.95
C LYS A 137 -7.70 -4.93 -11.58
N PRO A 138 -8.46 -5.82 -10.90
CA PRO A 138 -8.08 -6.32 -9.56
C PRO A 138 -6.69 -6.95 -9.50
N GLU A 139 -6.28 -7.66 -10.54
CA GLU A 139 -4.94 -8.26 -10.67
C GLU A 139 -3.85 -7.20 -10.61
N GLN A 140 -4.02 -6.09 -11.31
CA GLN A 140 -3.07 -4.98 -11.29
C GLN A 140 -3.04 -4.29 -9.92
N GLN A 141 -4.19 -4.04 -9.31
CA GLN A 141 -4.25 -3.46 -7.98
C GLN A 141 -3.50 -4.29 -6.95
N MET A 142 -3.66 -5.61 -6.97
CA MET A 142 -2.97 -6.52 -6.06
C MET A 142 -1.45 -6.50 -6.28
N MET A 143 -1.00 -6.51 -7.52
CA MET A 143 0.42 -6.46 -7.88
C MET A 143 1.08 -5.16 -7.41
N TYR A 144 0.44 -4.03 -7.63
CA TYR A 144 0.95 -2.73 -7.18
C TYR A 144 0.90 -2.60 -5.65
N ALA A 145 -0.19 -3.03 -5.01
CA ALA A 145 -0.30 -3.00 -3.55
C ALA A 145 0.76 -3.87 -2.87
N GLY A 146 1.04 -5.05 -3.41
CA GLY A 146 2.09 -5.94 -2.91
C GLY A 146 3.51 -5.36 -3.08
N SER A 147 3.73 -4.60 -4.13
CA SER A 147 5.05 -4.01 -4.43
C SER A 147 5.28 -2.66 -3.75
N LYS A 148 4.22 -2.00 -3.27
CA LYS A 148 4.27 -0.67 -2.65
C LYS A 148 5.27 -0.59 -1.50
N ASN A 149 5.17 -1.50 -0.54
CA ASN A 149 6.01 -1.47 0.65
C ASN A 149 7.50 -1.63 0.31
N ARG A 150 7.81 -2.49 -0.64
CA ARG A 150 9.19 -2.70 -1.09
C ARG A 150 9.77 -1.47 -1.76
N LEU A 151 8.99 -0.80 -2.59
CA LEU A 151 9.39 0.45 -3.23
C LEU A 151 9.60 1.57 -2.21
N VAL A 152 8.69 1.72 -1.25
CA VAL A 152 8.80 2.71 -0.17
C VAL A 152 10.06 2.49 0.67
N GLN A 153 10.36 1.25 1.03
CA GLN A 153 11.58 0.89 1.76
C GLN A 153 12.84 1.18 0.94
N THR A 154 12.83 0.82 -0.34
CA THR A 154 13.97 1.03 -1.24
C THR A 154 14.26 2.51 -1.45
N ALA A 155 13.22 3.33 -1.58
CA ALA A 155 13.33 4.78 -1.76
C ALA A 155 13.49 5.54 -0.42
N GLU A 156 13.39 4.83 0.71
CA GLU A 156 13.46 5.40 2.07
C GLU A 156 12.50 6.57 2.29
N LEU A 157 11.27 6.40 1.81
CA LEU A 157 10.23 7.41 1.91
C LEU A 157 9.39 7.22 3.18
N THR A 158 9.03 8.32 3.80
CA THR A 158 8.26 8.34 5.05
C THR A 158 6.84 8.86 4.86
N LYS A 159 6.62 9.71 3.87
CA LYS A 159 5.32 10.31 3.59
C LYS A 159 4.64 9.53 2.47
N VAL A 160 3.79 8.58 2.86
CA VAL A 160 3.09 7.67 1.95
C VAL A 160 1.62 8.02 1.93
N PHE A 161 1.09 8.29 0.75
CA PHE A 161 -0.31 8.59 0.51
C PHE A 161 -0.90 7.66 -0.54
N GLU A 162 -2.19 7.48 -0.49
CA GLU A 162 -2.95 6.71 -1.47
C GLU A 162 -4.11 7.54 -1.99
N ILE A 163 -4.31 7.54 -3.29
CA ILE A 163 -5.45 8.17 -3.96
C ILE A 163 -6.21 7.12 -4.76
N ARG A 164 -7.53 7.20 -4.74
CA ARG A 164 -8.42 6.29 -5.49
C ARG A 164 -9.00 6.91 -6.74
N THR A 165 -8.91 8.22 -6.84
CA THR A 165 -9.26 8.96 -8.04
C THR A 165 -8.16 9.96 -8.34
N THR A 166 -7.84 10.14 -9.60
CA THR A 166 -6.85 11.14 -10.01
C THR A 166 -7.31 12.56 -9.65
N ASP A 167 -8.62 12.77 -9.56
CA ASP A 167 -9.22 14.04 -9.17
C ASP A 167 -8.89 14.49 -7.73
N ASP A 168 -8.56 13.54 -6.86
CA ASP A 168 -8.14 13.85 -5.48
C ASP A 168 -6.77 14.54 -5.41
N LEU A 169 -5.95 14.39 -6.44
CA LEU A 169 -4.62 14.99 -6.49
C LEU A 169 -4.69 16.47 -6.81
N THR A 170 -4.82 17.28 -5.76
CA THR A 170 -4.83 18.74 -5.82
C THR A 170 -3.81 19.32 -4.87
N GLU A 171 -3.43 20.58 -5.10
CA GLU A 171 -2.51 21.27 -4.21
C GLU A 171 -3.08 21.40 -2.78
N ALA A 172 -4.38 21.67 -2.65
CA ALA A 172 -5.05 21.76 -1.36
C ALA A 172 -5.01 20.43 -0.60
N TRP A 173 -5.28 19.32 -1.27
CA TRP A 173 -5.18 17.98 -0.70
C TRP A 173 -3.75 17.67 -0.24
N LEU A 174 -2.76 18.02 -1.05
CA LEU A 174 -1.36 17.77 -0.73
C LEU A 174 -0.90 18.59 0.49
N LYS A 175 -1.29 19.85 0.56
CA LYS A 175 -1.01 20.73 1.72
C LYS A 175 -1.67 20.21 2.99
N GLU A 176 -2.90 19.74 2.91
CA GLU A 176 -3.62 19.12 4.03
C GLU A 176 -2.86 17.89 4.54
N LYS A 177 -2.52 16.96 3.64
CA LYS A 177 -1.77 15.75 4.00
C LYS A 177 -0.40 16.05 4.60
N LEU A 178 0.31 17.02 4.07
CA LEU A 178 1.61 17.43 4.59
C LEU A 178 1.52 18.10 5.96
N SER A 179 0.40 18.75 6.27
CA SER A 179 0.18 19.38 7.58
C SER A 179 0.19 18.38 8.74
N PHE A 180 -0.15 17.12 8.49
CA PHE A 180 -0.13 16.06 9.51
C PHE A 180 1.29 15.60 9.89
N PHE A 181 2.30 15.94 9.10
CA PHE A 181 3.69 15.53 9.33
C PHE A 181 4.56 16.66 9.90
N ARG A 182 3.97 17.59 10.61
CA ARG A 182 4.68 18.68 11.31
C ARG A 182 5.29 18.20 12.62
#